data_488bdb5baa1900bc48aa31f79b518de1
#
_entry.id   488bdb5baa1900bc48aa31f79b518de1
#
_cell.length_a   1.000
_cell.length_b   1.000
_cell.length_c   1.000
_cell.angle_alpha   90.00
_cell.angle_beta   90.00
_cell.angle_gamma   90.00
#
_symmetry.space_group_name_H-M   'P 1'
#
loop_
_entity.id
_entity.type
_entity.pdbx_description
1 polymer ?
#
loop_
_entity_poly.entity_id
_entity_poly.type
_entity_poly.pdbx_seq_one_letter_code
_entity_poly.pdbx_strand_id
1 'polypeptide(L)'
;MSEKVTVKVERNILHLPAIALRGLVVFPNNLLHFEVGRDKSIAAVEWAVRNKSEVFLIAQKDMKAEDPKAEEMYQYGVVAEIKQVMRVSDDLVRILVEGKFRAKRTELDTEGSFLLASVRPAPVRPIKAEEETEAEALLRNVKTSFDAVLSMNPRISKDVVFAVTSNNDPAFLCEYIPANLLFRFEDKQAVMEESTLIGRLRLLVERLHRERRMLEIDKEIAQKVDEAMDKNQRDYYLHEQMHMISQEPVSYTHLTLPTIA
;
A
#
# COMPACT_ATOMS: atom_id res chain seq x y z
N MET A 1 -20.83 4.55 55.12
CA MET A 1 -20.62 5.07 53.76
C MET A 1 -19.79 4.01 53.01
N SER A 2 -20.49 3.18 52.20
CA SER A 2 -19.84 2.12 51.42
C SER A 2 -19.42 2.69 50.08
N GLU A 3 -18.12 2.78 49.86
CA GLU A 3 -17.57 3.06 48.53
C GLU A 3 -17.91 1.89 47.62
N LYS A 4 -18.76 2.15 46.64
CA LYS A 4 -18.99 1.25 45.51
C LYS A 4 -17.76 1.37 44.60
N VAL A 5 -16.81 0.47 44.77
CA VAL A 5 -15.75 0.22 43.79
C VAL A 5 -16.46 -0.32 42.54
N THR A 6 -16.65 0.53 41.55
CA THR A 6 -17.14 0.13 40.23
C THR A 6 -15.99 -0.57 39.51
N VAL A 7 -15.91 -1.89 39.65
CA VAL A 7 -15.08 -2.74 38.84
C VAL A 7 -15.60 -2.64 37.41
N LYS A 8 -14.99 -1.78 36.58
CA LYS A 8 -15.13 -1.85 35.14
C LYS A 8 -14.54 -3.17 34.70
N VAL A 9 -15.41 -4.15 34.47
CA VAL A 9 -15.03 -5.42 33.86
C VAL A 9 -14.52 -5.08 32.45
N GLU A 10 -13.22 -5.19 32.22
CA GLU A 10 -12.59 -5.13 30.89
C GLU A 10 -13.01 -6.37 30.09
N ARG A 11 -14.26 -6.39 29.65
CA ARG A 11 -14.81 -7.42 28.78
C ARG A 11 -14.39 -7.05 27.36
N ASN A 12 -13.39 -7.74 26.82
CA ASN A 12 -13.04 -7.85 25.39
C ASN A 12 -11.53 -7.67 25.07
N ILE A 13 -10.65 -8.08 25.95
CA ILE A 13 -9.25 -8.21 25.61
C ILE A 13 -9.03 -9.61 25.06
N LEU A 14 -8.44 -9.70 23.87
CA LEU A 14 -8.02 -10.94 23.24
C LEU A 14 -6.50 -11.05 23.34
N HIS A 15 -5.99 -12.20 23.70
CA HIS A 15 -4.56 -12.50 23.71
C HIS A 15 -4.25 -13.35 22.51
N LEU A 16 -3.56 -12.77 21.51
CA LEU A 16 -3.35 -13.37 20.21
C LEU A 16 -1.86 -13.37 19.84
N PRO A 17 -1.37 -14.44 19.18
CA PRO A 17 -0.06 -14.38 18.55
C PRO A 17 -0.04 -13.26 17.53
N ALA A 18 1.03 -12.45 17.56
CA ALA A 18 1.16 -11.30 16.69
C ALA A 18 2.24 -11.54 15.62
N ILE A 19 1.97 -11.05 14.43
CA ILE A 19 2.90 -11.08 13.29
C ILE A 19 3.24 -9.64 12.91
N ALA A 20 4.53 -9.31 13.00
CA ALA A 20 5.06 -8.02 12.60
C ALA A 20 5.20 -7.94 11.07
N LEU A 21 4.48 -7.00 10.44
CA LEU A 21 4.46 -6.80 8.99
C LEU A 21 5.43 -5.70 8.58
N ARG A 22 6.25 -5.96 7.55
CA ARG A 22 7.18 -4.98 6.95
C ARG A 22 6.55 -4.32 5.73
N GLY A 23 6.29 -3.01 5.79
CA GLY A 23 5.78 -2.25 4.66
C GLY A 23 4.41 -2.72 4.13
N LEU A 24 3.68 -3.48 4.93
CA LEU A 24 2.39 -4.05 4.59
C LEU A 24 1.36 -3.69 5.67
N VAL A 25 0.18 -3.29 5.23
CA VAL A 25 -0.99 -3.07 6.08
C VAL A 25 -2.13 -3.93 5.55
N VAL A 26 -2.69 -4.76 6.43
CA VAL A 26 -3.85 -5.59 6.11
C VAL A 26 -5.11 -4.88 6.60
N PHE A 27 -6.16 -4.88 5.77
CA PHE A 27 -7.46 -4.32 6.12
C PHE A 27 -8.47 -5.43 6.44
N PRO A 28 -9.54 -5.15 7.20
CA PRO A 28 -10.65 -6.07 7.37
C PRO A 28 -11.23 -6.50 6.03
N ASN A 29 -11.86 -7.68 5.99
CA ASN A 29 -12.51 -8.24 4.80
C ASN A 29 -11.58 -8.41 3.58
N ASN A 30 -10.25 -8.31 3.78
CA ASN A 30 -9.27 -8.49 2.73
C ASN A 30 -8.60 -9.86 2.85
N LEU A 31 -8.54 -10.57 1.73
CA LEU A 31 -7.83 -11.83 1.58
C LEU A 31 -6.46 -11.56 0.96
N LEU A 32 -5.41 -11.86 1.69
CA LEU A 32 -4.05 -11.55 1.27
C LEU A 32 -3.10 -12.70 1.57
N HIS A 33 -2.17 -12.94 0.65
CA HIS A 33 -1.06 -13.85 0.90
C HIS A 33 0.26 -13.07 1.01
N PHE A 34 1.10 -13.48 1.95
CA PHE A 34 2.44 -12.95 2.13
C PHE A 34 3.37 -13.98 2.74
N GLU A 35 4.66 -13.68 2.69
CA GLU A 35 5.71 -14.54 3.19
C GLU A 35 6.16 -14.12 4.60
N VAL A 36 6.40 -15.10 5.44
CA VAL A 36 6.86 -14.97 6.82
C VAL A 36 8.17 -15.73 6.94
N GLY A 37 9.24 -14.99 7.27
CA GLY A 37 10.60 -15.55 7.34
C GLY A 37 11.33 -15.27 8.66
N ARG A 38 10.68 -14.64 9.66
CA ARG A 38 11.27 -14.45 10.99
C ARG A 38 10.86 -15.59 11.90
N ASP A 39 11.81 -16.12 12.67
CA ASP A 39 11.57 -17.24 13.60
C ASP A 39 10.38 -16.99 14.52
N LYS A 40 10.30 -15.81 15.17
CA LYS A 40 9.19 -15.44 16.04
C LYS A 40 7.86 -15.39 15.29
N SER A 41 7.85 -14.95 14.04
CA SER A 41 6.63 -14.89 13.23
C SER A 41 6.20 -16.27 12.73
N ILE A 42 7.15 -17.12 12.35
CA ILE A 42 6.90 -18.53 11.98
C ILE A 42 6.33 -19.27 13.19
N ALA A 43 6.93 -19.12 14.37
CA ALA A 43 6.44 -19.71 15.61
C ALA A 43 5.00 -19.23 15.94
N ALA A 44 4.68 -17.95 15.72
CA ALA A 44 3.33 -17.40 15.89
C ALA A 44 2.33 -18.09 14.95
N VAL A 45 2.69 -18.26 13.67
CA VAL A 45 1.86 -18.96 12.67
C VAL A 45 1.64 -20.41 13.06
N GLU A 46 2.70 -21.14 13.42
CA GLU A 46 2.61 -22.54 13.81
C GLU A 46 1.74 -22.74 15.07
N TRP A 47 1.91 -21.87 16.05
CA TRP A 47 1.10 -21.88 17.26
C TRP A 47 -0.38 -21.61 16.95
N ALA A 48 -0.66 -20.60 16.12
CA ALA A 48 -2.01 -20.24 15.74
C ALA A 48 -2.72 -21.38 14.99
N VAL A 49 -2.05 -21.99 14.02
CA VAL A 49 -2.60 -23.13 13.26
C VAL A 49 -2.89 -24.33 14.18
N ARG A 50 -1.95 -24.68 15.06
CA ARG A 50 -2.10 -25.79 15.99
C ARG A 50 -3.28 -25.60 16.95
N ASN A 51 -3.49 -24.37 17.40
CA ASN A 51 -4.53 -24.03 18.37
C ASN A 51 -5.83 -23.53 17.70
N LYS A 52 -5.91 -23.48 16.37
CA LYS A 52 -7.03 -22.90 15.61
C LYS A 52 -7.36 -21.47 16.09
N SER A 53 -6.33 -20.70 16.38
CA SER A 53 -6.43 -19.34 16.87
C SER A 53 -6.32 -18.35 15.74
N GLU A 54 -6.95 -17.19 15.91
CA GLU A 54 -6.68 -16.01 15.09
C GLU A 54 -5.30 -15.46 15.40
N VAL A 55 -4.79 -14.61 14.51
CA VAL A 55 -3.52 -13.88 14.65
C VAL A 55 -3.77 -12.38 14.61
N PHE A 56 -2.93 -11.62 15.29
CA PHE A 56 -2.94 -10.18 15.20
C PHE A 56 -1.86 -9.70 14.24
N LEU A 57 -2.27 -9.09 13.13
CA LEU A 57 -1.39 -8.54 12.11
C LEU A 57 -1.15 -7.06 12.40
N ILE A 58 0.11 -6.69 12.63
CA ILE A 58 0.48 -5.33 13.01
C ILE A 58 1.70 -4.86 12.23
N ALA A 59 1.62 -3.65 11.65
CA ALA A 59 2.72 -3.08 10.90
C ALA A 59 3.81 -2.53 11.84
N GLN A 60 5.08 -2.69 11.44
CA GLN A 60 6.21 -2.03 12.10
C GLN A 60 6.47 -0.66 11.46
N LYS A 61 6.98 0.30 12.26
CA LYS A 61 7.28 1.66 11.81
C LYS A 61 8.56 1.72 10.97
N ASP A 62 9.61 1.05 11.41
CA ASP A 62 10.86 0.96 10.66
C ASP A 62 10.96 -0.38 9.93
N MET A 63 10.98 -0.35 8.61
CA MET A 63 11.12 -1.54 7.77
C MET A 63 12.47 -2.24 7.91
N LYS A 64 13.49 -1.57 8.45
CA LYS A 64 14.85 -2.14 8.60
C LYS A 64 15.03 -2.92 9.89
N ALA A 65 14.19 -2.68 10.91
CA ALA A 65 14.28 -3.39 12.17
C ALA A 65 13.99 -4.89 11.99
N GLU A 66 14.94 -5.74 12.39
CA GLU A 66 14.77 -7.20 12.30
C GLU A 66 13.93 -7.75 13.45
N ASP A 67 14.17 -7.29 14.67
CA ASP A 67 13.42 -7.65 15.88
C ASP A 67 12.79 -6.38 16.48
N PRO A 68 11.64 -5.91 15.96
CA PRO A 68 11.05 -4.65 16.39
C PRO A 68 10.53 -4.74 17.82
N LYS A 69 10.86 -3.74 18.64
CA LYS A 69 10.32 -3.56 19.98
C LYS A 69 8.87 -3.09 19.93
N ALA A 70 8.17 -3.18 21.04
CA ALA A 70 6.78 -2.76 21.15
C ALA A 70 6.55 -1.30 20.73
N GLU A 71 7.49 -0.39 20.96
CA GLU A 71 7.42 1.04 20.62
C GLU A 71 7.60 1.29 19.12
N GLU A 72 8.30 0.39 18.42
CA GLU A 72 8.56 0.44 16.98
C GLU A 72 7.39 -0.14 16.14
N MET A 73 6.38 -0.62 16.82
CA MET A 73 5.16 -1.13 16.20
C MET A 73 4.04 -0.11 16.27
N TYR A 74 3.16 -0.10 15.29
CA TYR A 74 1.94 0.69 15.33
C TYR A 74 0.99 0.21 16.42
N GLN A 75 -0.03 1.00 16.76
CA GLN A 75 -1.01 0.63 17.79
C GLN A 75 -2.21 -0.11 17.23
N TYR A 76 -2.55 0.16 15.96
CA TYR A 76 -3.70 -0.43 15.30
C TYR A 76 -3.24 -1.45 14.26
N GLY A 77 -3.95 -2.56 14.23
CA GLY A 77 -3.77 -3.64 13.28
C GLY A 77 -5.08 -4.36 13.05
N VAL A 78 -4.99 -5.56 12.51
CA VAL A 78 -6.15 -6.38 12.15
C VAL A 78 -6.01 -7.76 12.79
N VAL A 79 -7.08 -8.21 13.40
CA VAL A 79 -7.23 -9.61 13.77
C VAL A 79 -7.63 -10.37 12.52
N ALA A 80 -6.88 -11.42 12.21
CA ALA A 80 -7.03 -12.20 10.98
C ALA A 80 -7.07 -13.70 11.25
N GLU A 81 -7.72 -14.41 10.37
CA GLU A 81 -7.74 -15.88 10.34
C GLU A 81 -6.75 -16.37 9.27
N ILE A 82 -5.94 -17.35 9.64
CA ILE A 82 -5.06 -18.02 8.69
C ILE A 82 -5.88 -19.08 7.93
N LYS A 83 -6.06 -18.88 6.62
CA LYS A 83 -6.82 -19.81 5.75
C LYS A 83 -5.95 -20.92 5.19
N GLN A 84 -4.71 -20.59 4.87
CA GLN A 84 -3.79 -21.56 4.28
C GLN A 84 -2.36 -21.26 4.71
N VAL A 85 -1.58 -22.32 4.89
CA VAL A 85 -0.15 -22.24 5.16
C VAL A 85 0.57 -23.14 4.16
N MET A 86 1.58 -22.59 3.51
CA MET A 86 2.44 -23.31 2.58
C MET A 86 3.90 -23.10 2.99
N ARG A 87 4.60 -24.18 3.33
CA ARG A 87 6.03 -24.12 3.60
C ARG A 87 6.81 -24.04 2.29
N VAL A 88 7.57 -22.97 2.12
CA VAL A 88 8.37 -22.75 0.92
C VAL A 88 9.79 -23.28 1.13
N SER A 89 10.34 -23.06 2.34
CA SER A 89 11.62 -23.61 2.82
C SER A 89 11.58 -23.76 4.33
N ASP A 90 12.69 -24.18 4.95
CA ASP A 90 12.77 -24.33 6.40
C ASP A 90 12.57 -22.98 7.12
N ASP A 91 13.05 -21.89 6.52
CA ASP A 91 13.03 -20.54 7.09
C ASP A 91 12.00 -19.62 6.42
N LEU A 92 11.11 -20.14 5.55
CA LEU A 92 10.14 -19.33 4.82
C LEU A 92 8.79 -20.03 4.70
N VAL A 93 7.78 -19.37 5.21
CA VAL A 93 6.39 -19.84 5.17
C VAL A 93 5.53 -18.81 4.46
N ARG A 94 4.78 -19.22 3.45
CA ARG A 94 3.75 -18.40 2.81
C ARG A 94 2.40 -18.68 3.44
N ILE A 95 1.71 -17.63 3.87
CA ILE A 95 0.39 -17.76 4.48
C ILE A 95 -0.65 -16.97 3.67
N LEU A 96 -1.86 -17.49 3.64
CA LEU A 96 -3.06 -16.80 3.17
C LEU A 96 -3.88 -16.44 4.40
N VAL A 97 -4.17 -15.16 4.56
CA VAL A 97 -4.93 -14.64 5.70
C VAL A 97 -6.17 -13.89 5.24
N GLU A 98 -7.22 -13.98 6.03
CA GLU A 98 -8.41 -13.14 5.89
C GLU A 98 -8.50 -12.20 7.09
N GLY A 99 -8.45 -10.89 6.84
CA GLY A 99 -8.67 -9.87 7.86
C GLY A 99 -10.11 -9.92 8.36
N LYS A 100 -10.32 -10.00 9.68
CA LYS A 100 -11.66 -10.05 10.26
C LYS A 100 -12.13 -8.70 10.77
N PHE A 101 -11.40 -8.12 11.69
CA PHE A 101 -11.76 -6.81 12.24
C PHE A 101 -10.54 -6.05 12.72
N ARG A 102 -10.69 -4.74 12.74
CA ARG A 102 -9.68 -3.80 13.26
C ARG A 102 -9.61 -3.91 14.78
N ALA A 103 -8.40 -3.95 15.31
CA ALA A 103 -8.14 -3.99 16.73
C ALA A 103 -7.04 -3.01 17.14
N LYS A 104 -7.11 -2.56 18.39
CA LYS A 104 -6.07 -1.74 19.03
C LYS A 104 -5.30 -2.58 20.02
N ARG A 105 -3.99 -2.58 19.91
CA ARG A 105 -3.09 -3.19 20.86
C ARG A 105 -3.08 -2.42 22.18
N THR A 106 -3.19 -3.12 23.29
CA THR A 106 -2.99 -2.59 24.65
C THR A 106 -1.59 -2.93 25.16
N GLU A 107 -1.15 -4.17 24.92
CA GLU A 107 0.15 -4.66 25.32
C GLU A 107 0.77 -5.52 24.22
N LEU A 108 2.09 -5.63 24.21
CA LEU A 108 2.83 -6.52 23.32
C LEU A 108 4.01 -7.12 24.09
N ASP A 109 3.97 -8.41 24.31
CA ASP A 109 5.08 -9.18 24.84
C ASP A 109 5.99 -9.62 23.67
N THR A 110 7.26 -9.25 23.77
CA THR A 110 8.29 -9.54 22.77
C THR A 110 9.34 -10.54 23.27
N GLU A 111 9.28 -10.95 24.54
CA GLU A 111 10.29 -11.81 25.17
C GLU A 111 10.06 -13.30 24.95
N GLY A 112 8.82 -13.70 24.59
CA GLY A 112 8.46 -15.10 24.33
C GLY A 112 9.06 -15.66 23.03
N SER A 113 8.75 -16.94 22.77
CA SER A 113 9.11 -17.63 21.52
C SER A 113 8.46 -17.00 20.29
N PHE A 114 7.39 -16.25 20.47
CA PHE A 114 6.70 -15.43 19.47
C PHE A 114 6.11 -14.19 20.13
N LEU A 115 5.73 -13.20 19.32
CA LEU A 115 5.08 -11.99 19.81
C LEU A 115 3.66 -12.32 20.28
N LEU A 116 3.32 -11.95 21.51
CA LEU A 116 1.97 -12.09 22.06
C LEU A 116 1.36 -10.71 22.29
N ALA A 117 0.26 -10.42 21.62
CA ALA A 117 -0.42 -9.14 21.74
C ALA A 117 -1.72 -9.28 22.55
N SER A 118 -1.90 -8.37 23.51
CA SER A 118 -3.20 -8.10 24.12
C SER A 118 -3.90 -7.03 23.29
N VAL A 119 -5.02 -7.37 22.69
CA VAL A 119 -5.75 -6.49 21.77
C VAL A 119 -7.22 -6.37 22.16
N ARG A 120 -7.81 -5.23 21.81
CA ARG A 120 -9.26 -5.03 21.93
C ARG A 120 -9.84 -4.60 20.60
N PRO A 121 -11.05 -5.06 20.23
CA PRO A 121 -11.75 -4.57 19.06
C PRO A 121 -11.83 -3.05 19.06
N ALA A 122 -11.58 -2.44 17.92
CA ALA A 122 -11.58 -0.99 17.74
C ALA A 122 -12.45 -0.62 16.53
N PRO A 123 -13.78 -0.76 16.62
CA PRO A 123 -14.66 -0.45 15.52
C PRO A 123 -14.55 1.01 15.12
N VAL A 124 -14.77 1.28 13.84
CA VAL A 124 -14.84 2.65 13.31
C VAL A 124 -16.17 3.26 13.70
N ARG A 125 -16.13 4.50 14.18
CA ARG A 125 -17.37 5.22 14.50
C ARG A 125 -18.11 5.56 13.21
N PRO A 126 -19.42 5.24 13.12
CA PRO A 126 -20.22 5.53 11.94
C PRO A 126 -20.38 7.05 11.74
N ILE A 127 -20.84 7.43 10.56
CA ILE A 127 -21.21 8.79 10.21
C ILE A 127 -22.41 9.21 11.07
N LYS A 128 -22.35 10.41 11.62
CA LYS A 128 -23.48 10.98 12.37
C LYS A 128 -24.44 11.68 11.42
N ALA A 129 -25.70 11.86 11.85
CA ALA A 129 -26.71 12.52 11.04
C ALA A 129 -26.32 13.95 10.59
N GLU A 130 -25.59 14.69 11.42
CA GLU A 130 -25.06 16.03 11.10
C GLU A 130 -23.93 16.01 10.06
N GLU A 131 -23.29 14.87 9.85
CA GLU A 131 -22.15 14.66 8.92
C GLU A 131 -22.59 14.03 7.59
N GLU A 132 -23.87 13.65 7.41
CA GLU A 132 -24.35 12.93 6.23
C GLU A 132 -24.11 13.68 4.92
N THR A 133 -24.43 14.96 4.88
CA THR A 133 -24.23 15.80 3.67
C THR A 133 -22.74 15.90 3.31
N GLU A 134 -21.87 16.04 4.30
CA GLU A 134 -20.43 16.06 4.07
C GLU A 134 -19.94 14.69 3.58
N ALA A 135 -20.42 13.61 4.19
CA ALA A 135 -20.06 12.25 3.80
C ALA A 135 -20.44 11.93 2.35
N GLU A 136 -21.63 12.36 1.90
CA GLU A 136 -22.05 12.21 0.51
C GLU A 136 -21.14 12.98 -0.45
N ALA A 137 -20.77 14.23 -0.09
CA ALA A 137 -19.85 15.02 -0.89
C ALA A 137 -18.46 14.39 -0.97
N LEU A 138 -17.94 13.89 0.16
CA LEU A 138 -16.67 13.18 0.23
C LEU A 138 -16.70 11.88 -0.57
N LEU A 139 -17.78 11.10 -0.48
CA LEU A 139 -17.94 9.87 -1.23
C LEU A 139 -17.92 10.11 -2.74
N ARG A 140 -18.59 11.18 -3.20
CA ARG A 140 -18.53 11.61 -4.61
C ARG A 140 -17.12 11.98 -5.02
N ASN A 141 -16.41 12.74 -4.16
CA ASN A 141 -15.02 13.12 -4.39
C ASN A 141 -14.08 11.90 -4.44
N VAL A 142 -14.28 10.91 -3.56
CA VAL A 142 -13.52 9.64 -3.60
C VAL A 142 -13.67 8.98 -4.96
N LYS A 143 -14.90 8.82 -5.45
CA LYS A 143 -15.15 8.18 -6.75
C LYS A 143 -14.55 8.97 -7.92
N THR A 144 -14.75 10.29 -7.97
CA THR A 144 -14.16 11.13 -9.00
C THR A 144 -12.63 11.10 -8.99
N SER A 145 -12.04 11.12 -7.79
CA SER A 145 -10.57 11.05 -7.64
C SER A 145 -10.01 9.68 -8.00
N PHE A 146 -10.75 8.61 -7.69
CA PHE A 146 -10.41 7.25 -8.09
C PHE A 146 -10.43 7.10 -9.61
N ASP A 147 -11.47 7.61 -10.31
CA ASP A 147 -11.55 7.60 -11.76
C ASP A 147 -10.39 8.36 -12.42
N ALA A 148 -9.98 9.47 -11.82
CA ALA A 148 -8.82 10.22 -12.28
C ALA A 148 -7.51 9.42 -12.13
N VAL A 149 -7.30 8.73 -11.01
CA VAL A 149 -6.16 7.84 -10.81
C VAL A 149 -6.20 6.67 -11.79
N LEU A 150 -7.37 6.07 -12.00
CA LEU A 150 -7.58 4.98 -12.93
C LEU A 150 -7.18 5.35 -14.37
N SER A 151 -7.55 6.54 -14.83
CA SER A 151 -7.23 7.02 -16.18
C SER A 151 -5.71 7.14 -16.43
N MET A 152 -4.92 7.29 -15.37
CA MET A 152 -3.47 7.41 -15.43
C MET A 152 -2.73 6.10 -15.13
N ASN A 153 -3.39 5.15 -14.46
CA ASN A 153 -2.82 3.87 -14.10
C ASN A 153 -3.63 2.69 -14.66
N PRO A 154 -3.40 2.29 -15.91
CA PRO A 154 -4.14 1.19 -16.56
C PRO A 154 -3.85 -0.20 -15.95
N ARG A 155 -2.92 -0.30 -14.99
CA ARG A 155 -2.58 -1.57 -14.33
C ARG A 155 -3.56 -1.96 -13.22
N ILE A 156 -4.47 -1.07 -12.84
CA ILE A 156 -5.52 -1.39 -11.86
C ILE A 156 -6.44 -2.44 -12.46
N SER A 157 -6.69 -3.53 -11.72
CA SER A 157 -7.50 -4.63 -12.23
C SER A 157 -8.96 -4.22 -12.43
N LYS A 158 -9.62 -4.82 -13.43
CA LYS A 158 -11.03 -4.55 -13.72
C LYS A 158 -11.95 -4.89 -12.54
N ASP A 159 -11.57 -5.88 -11.73
CA ASP A 159 -12.33 -6.28 -10.56
C ASP A 159 -12.32 -5.18 -9.48
N VAL A 160 -11.18 -4.51 -9.29
CA VAL A 160 -11.06 -3.36 -8.38
C VAL A 160 -11.92 -2.21 -8.87
N VAL A 161 -11.87 -1.91 -10.16
CA VAL A 161 -12.69 -0.86 -10.78
C VAL A 161 -14.18 -1.15 -10.57
N PHE A 162 -14.61 -2.37 -10.90
CA PHE A 162 -15.99 -2.78 -10.73
C PHE A 162 -16.45 -2.69 -9.26
N ALA A 163 -15.65 -3.18 -8.31
CA ALA A 163 -15.98 -3.15 -6.90
C ALA A 163 -16.14 -1.71 -6.36
N VAL A 164 -15.28 -0.78 -6.78
CA VAL A 164 -15.35 0.63 -6.35
C VAL A 164 -16.51 1.37 -6.99
N THR A 165 -16.75 1.15 -8.29
CA THR A 165 -17.82 1.85 -9.02
C THR A 165 -19.22 1.37 -8.63
N SER A 166 -19.39 0.07 -8.39
CA SER A 166 -20.69 -0.53 -8.05
C SER A 166 -21.06 -0.38 -6.58
N ASN A 167 -20.11 -0.07 -5.69
CA ASN A 167 -20.38 0.06 -4.26
C ASN A 167 -20.50 1.54 -3.84
N ASN A 168 -21.48 1.81 -2.95
CA ASN A 168 -21.72 3.13 -2.37
C ASN A 168 -21.52 3.15 -0.85
N ASP A 169 -21.13 2.03 -0.24
CA ASP A 169 -20.86 1.98 1.19
C ASP A 169 -19.52 2.66 1.52
N PRO A 170 -19.54 3.76 2.27
CA PRO A 170 -18.33 4.48 2.68
C PRO A 170 -17.36 3.59 3.49
N ALA A 171 -17.88 2.68 4.32
CA ALA A 171 -17.05 1.81 5.14
C ALA A 171 -16.27 0.83 4.26
N PHE A 172 -16.94 0.20 3.29
CA PHE A 172 -16.30 -0.68 2.32
C PHE A 172 -15.22 0.06 1.51
N LEU A 173 -15.53 1.24 0.96
CA LEU A 173 -14.59 1.97 0.12
C LEU A 173 -13.34 2.44 0.89
N CYS A 174 -13.48 2.84 2.16
CA CYS A 174 -12.38 3.23 3.02
C CYS A 174 -11.43 2.08 3.38
N GLU A 175 -11.87 0.84 3.26
CA GLU A 175 -11.03 -0.36 3.48
C GLU A 175 -10.53 -0.93 2.15
N TYR A 176 -11.37 -0.99 1.15
CA TYR A 176 -11.09 -1.64 -0.12
C TYR A 176 -10.12 -0.84 -1.01
N ILE A 177 -10.30 0.48 -1.12
CA ILE A 177 -9.43 1.32 -1.96
C ILE A 177 -7.98 1.31 -1.46
N PRO A 178 -7.68 1.58 -0.16
CA PRO A 178 -6.31 1.53 0.34
C PRO A 178 -5.69 0.14 0.26
N ALA A 179 -6.49 -0.92 0.38
CA ALA A 179 -6.00 -2.29 0.26
C ALA A 179 -5.47 -2.60 -1.14
N ASN A 180 -6.15 -2.10 -2.19
CA ASN A 180 -5.92 -2.49 -3.58
C ASN A 180 -5.14 -1.46 -4.41
N LEU A 181 -5.00 -0.22 -3.95
CA LEU A 181 -4.16 0.79 -4.59
C LEU A 181 -2.74 0.79 -4.04
N LEU A 182 -1.79 1.26 -4.86
CA LEU A 182 -0.37 1.36 -4.52
C LEU A 182 -0.07 2.59 -3.64
N PHE A 183 -0.86 2.81 -2.59
CA PHE A 183 -0.53 3.83 -1.61
C PHE A 183 0.73 3.45 -0.82
N ARG A 184 1.43 4.47 -0.33
CA ARG A 184 2.51 4.27 0.63
C ARG A 184 1.96 3.57 1.87
N PHE A 185 2.77 2.71 2.51
CA PHE A 185 2.28 1.93 3.64
C PHE A 185 1.88 2.83 4.83
N GLU A 186 2.58 3.96 5.03
CA GLU A 186 2.25 4.95 6.06
C GLU A 186 0.87 5.59 5.81
N ASP A 187 0.52 5.82 4.55
CA ASP A 187 -0.80 6.36 4.17
C ASP A 187 -1.91 5.32 4.42
N LYS A 188 -1.65 4.04 4.13
CA LYS A 188 -2.56 2.94 4.48
C LYS A 188 -2.75 2.83 5.99
N GLN A 189 -1.67 2.93 6.74
CA GLN A 189 -1.72 2.87 8.19
C GLN A 189 -2.47 4.07 8.80
N ALA A 190 -2.30 5.28 8.25
CA ALA A 190 -3.03 6.46 8.69
C ALA A 190 -4.56 6.27 8.53
N VAL A 191 -5.02 5.68 7.42
CA VAL A 191 -6.43 5.33 7.24
C VAL A 191 -6.86 4.25 8.23
N MET A 192 -5.99 3.26 8.51
CA MET A 192 -6.26 2.22 9.51
C MET A 192 -6.41 2.80 10.92
N GLU A 193 -5.61 3.80 11.29
CA GLU A 193 -5.61 4.40 12.62
C GLU A 193 -6.77 5.37 12.85
N GLU A 194 -7.29 5.99 11.80
CA GLU A 194 -8.42 6.91 11.92
C GLU A 194 -9.65 6.19 12.48
N SER A 195 -10.24 6.80 13.52
CA SER A 195 -11.30 6.19 14.32
C SER A 195 -12.72 6.51 13.85
N THR A 196 -12.86 7.48 12.93
CA THR A 196 -14.15 7.94 12.41
C THR A 196 -14.28 7.66 10.92
N LEU A 197 -15.46 7.28 10.46
CA LEU A 197 -15.67 7.01 9.05
C LEU A 197 -15.54 8.28 8.20
N ILE A 198 -16.02 9.41 8.72
CA ILE A 198 -15.87 10.71 8.06
C ILE A 198 -14.40 11.13 7.93
N GLY A 199 -13.60 10.90 8.98
CA GLY A 199 -12.14 11.16 8.96
C GLY A 199 -11.43 10.27 7.94
N ARG A 200 -11.81 8.99 7.83
CA ARG A 200 -11.27 8.07 6.82
C ARG A 200 -11.59 8.53 5.39
N LEU A 201 -12.82 9.00 5.14
CA LEU A 201 -13.20 9.56 3.84
C LEU A 201 -12.35 10.79 3.48
N ARG A 202 -12.15 11.71 4.43
CA ARG A 202 -11.28 12.90 4.22
C ARG A 202 -9.84 12.50 3.88
N LEU A 203 -9.28 11.57 4.66
CA LEU A 203 -7.94 11.03 4.39
C LEU A 203 -7.87 10.36 3.02
N LEU A 204 -8.86 9.56 2.66
CA LEU A 204 -8.90 8.85 1.40
C LEU A 204 -8.91 9.81 0.20
N VAL A 205 -9.73 10.88 0.25
CA VAL A 205 -9.73 11.94 -0.75
C VAL A 205 -8.35 12.59 -0.88
N GLU A 206 -7.74 12.94 0.26
CA GLU A 206 -6.41 13.56 0.29
C GLU A 206 -5.35 12.64 -0.35
N ARG A 207 -5.38 11.34 -0.03
CA ARG A 207 -4.41 10.36 -0.56
C ARG A 207 -4.60 10.11 -2.05
N LEU A 208 -5.84 10.01 -2.52
CA LEU A 208 -6.14 9.90 -3.94
C LEU A 208 -5.68 11.13 -4.73
N HIS A 209 -5.87 12.33 -4.19
CA HIS A 209 -5.35 13.55 -4.81
C HIS A 209 -3.82 13.59 -4.87
N ARG A 210 -3.15 13.09 -3.82
CA ARG A 210 -1.69 12.97 -3.80
C ARG A 210 -1.21 11.97 -4.84
N GLU A 211 -1.84 10.79 -4.90
CA GLU A 211 -1.52 9.75 -5.86
C GLU A 211 -1.67 10.23 -7.30
N ARG A 212 -2.79 10.91 -7.59
CA ARG A 212 -2.99 11.52 -8.91
C ARG A 212 -1.85 12.46 -9.29
N ARG A 213 -1.45 13.37 -8.37
CA ARG A 213 -0.35 14.31 -8.63
C ARG A 213 0.99 13.60 -8.86
N MET A 214 1.27 12.53 -8.14
CA MET A 214 2.48 11.72 -8.36
C MET A 214 2.46 11.09 -9.76
N LEU A 215 1.34 10.52 -10.18
CA LEU A 215 1.19 9.95 -11.53
C LEU A 215 1.31 11.02 -12.63
N GLU A 216 0.80 12.24 -12.41
CA GLU A 216 0.98 13.38 -13.32
C GLU A 216 2.47 13.72 -13.50
N ILE A 217 3.21 13.81 -12.39
CA ILE A 217 4.65 14.09 -12.41
C ILE A 217 5.43 12.95 -13.07
N ASP A 218 5.12 11.69 -12.76
CA ASP A 218 5.78 10.53 -13.36
C ASP A 218 5.58 10.53 -14.89
N LYS A 219 4.38 10.87 -15.36
CA LYS A 219 4.09 10.99 -16.78
C LYS A 219 4.90 12.12 -17.45
N GLU A 220 4.99 13.29 -16.80
CA GLU A 220 5.82 14.40 -17.31
C GLU A 220 7.31 14.03 -17.37
N ILE A 221 7.81 13.32 -16.35
CA ILE A 221 9.20 12.85 -16.34
C ILE A 221 9.44 11.86 -17.48
N ALA A 222 8.54 10.88 -17.64
CA ALA A 222 8.64 9.89 -18.71
C ALA A 222 8.65 10.57 -20.09
N GLN A 223 7.77 11.54 -20.34
CA GLN A 223 7.75 12.30 -21.60
C GLN A 223 9.07 13.06 -21.86
N LYS A 224 9.60 13.73 -20.83
CA LYS A 224 10.89 14.44 -20.96
C LYS A 224 12.08 13.50 -21.23
N VAL A 225 12.06 12.32 -20.62
CA VAL A 225 13.07 11.29 -20.86
C VAL A 225 12.98 10.79 -22.31
N ASP A 226 11.78 10.48 -22.78
CA ASP A 226 11.57 10.02 -24.17
C ASP A 226 12.01 11.08 -25.18
N GLU A 227 11.64 12.36 -24.98
CA GLU A 227 12.07 13.48 -25.83
C GLU A 227 13.61 13.62 -25.85
N ALA A 228 14.26 13.48 -24.68
CA ALA A 228 15.72 13.54 -24.59
C ALA A 228 16.41 12.35 -25.29
N MET A 229 15.84 11.15 -25.17
CA MET A 229 16.32 9.95 -25.87
C MET A 229 16.18 10.10 -27.38
N ASP A 230 15.05 10.56 -27.88
CA ASP A 230 14.81 10.79 -29.30
C ASP A 230 15.77 11.84 -29.87
N LYS A 231 16.02 12.91 -29.12
CA LYS A 231 17.00 13.93 -29.51
C LYS A 231 18.42 13.34 -29.59
N ASN A 232 18.87 12.64 -28.56
CA ASN A 232 20.19 12.02 -28.54
C ASN A 232 20.38 11.00 -29.68
N GLN A 233 19.36 10.21 -29.97
CA GLN A 233 19.37 9.23 -31.05
C GLN A 233 19.46 9.93 -32.43
N ARG A 234 18.75 11.04 -32.61
CA ARG A 234 18.79 11.86 -33.83
C ARG A 234 20.16 12.54 -33.99
N ASP A 235 20.70 13.11 -32.90
CA ASP A 235 22.02 13.75 -32.91
C ASP A 235 23.14 12.71 -33.23
N TYR A 236 23.06 11.50 -32.65
CA TYR A 236 23.96 10.42 -32.99
C TYR A 236 23.89 10.03 -34.48
N TYR A 237 22.69 9.89 -35.03
CA TYR A 237 22.49 9.56 -36.44
C TYR A 237 23.05 10.66 -37.37
N LEU A 238 22.84 11.92 -37.04
CA LEU A 238 23.39 13.06 -37.80
C LEU A 238 24.92 13.10 -37.72
N HIS A 239 25.50 12.84 -36.58
CA HIS A 239 26.97 12.73 -36.44
C HIS A 239 27.54 11.59 -37.28
N GLU A 240 26.90 10.45 -37.31
CA GLU A 240 27.32 9.31 -38.11
C GLU A 240 27.24 9.61 -39.62
N GLN A 241 26.15 10.27 -40.05
CA GLN A 241 26.03 10.73 -41.43
C GLN A 241 27.13 11.74 -41.82
N MET A 242 27.40 12.73 -40.97
CA MET A 242 28.46 13.70 -41.17
C MET A 242 29.83 13.01 -41.27
N HIS A 243 30.07 12.03 -40.42
CA HIS A 243 31.31 11.24 -40.47
C HIS A 243 31.47 10.47 -41.78
N MET A 244 30.42 9.83 -42.29
CA MET A 244 30.45 9.12 -43.58
C MET A 244 30.65 10.09 -44.73
N ILE A 245 29.99 11.23 -44.76
CA ILE A 245 30.18 12.26 -45.80
C ILE A 245 31.59 12.80 -45.79
N SER A 246 32.21 12.98 -44.61
CA SER A 246 33.61 13.42 -44.52
C SER A 246 34.65 12.42 -44.97
N GLN A 247 34.30 11.14 -45.04
CA GLN A 247 35.16 10.07 -45.53
C GLN A 247 35.05 9.83 -47.04
N GLU A 248 34.04 10.36 -47.73
CA GLU A 248 33.97 10.29 -49.19
C GLU A 248 35.05 11.19 -49.81
N PRO A 249 35.98 10.64 -50.61
CA PRO A 249 36.99 11.45 -51.28
C PRO A 249 36.30 12.35 -52.30
N VAL A 250 36.40 13.69 -52.08
CA VAL A 250 35.92 14.67 -53.03
C VAL A 250 36.78 14.55 -54.28
N SER A 251 36.28 13.91 -55.31
CA SER A 251 36.91 13.91 -56.66
C SER A 251 36.80 15.33 -57.22
N TYR A 252 37.90 16.09 -57.04
CA TYR A 252 38.07 17.38 -57.75
C TYR A 252 38.24 17.05 -59.25
N THR A 253 37.18 17.18 -60.03
CA THR A 253 37.29 17.32 -61.49
C THR A 253 37.73 18.76 -61.80
N HIS A 254 39.05 18.94 -62.07
CA HIS A 254 39.58 20.16 -62.63
C HIS A 254 38.92 20.39 -63.99
N LEU A 255 38.01 21.33 -64.07
CA LEU A 255 37.61 21.96 -65.32
C LEU A 255 38.73 22.86 -65.78
N THR A 256 39.59 22.36 -66.65
CA THR A 256 40.54 23.16 -67.40
C THR A 256 39.78 23.97 -68.45
N LEU A 257 39.77 25.28 -68.29
CA LEU A 257 39.27 26.18 -69.32
C LEU A 257 40.18 26.12 -70.55
N PRO A 258 39.67 25.99 -71.78
CA PRO A 258 40.48 26.03 -72.97
C PRO A 258 41.04 27.46 -73.16
N THR A 259 42.36 27.57 -73.21
CA THR A 259 43.07 28.79 -73.62
C THR A 259 42.85 28.99 -75.09
N ILE A 260 42.14 30.10 -75.44
CA ILE A 260 42.01 30.58 -76.84
C ILE A 260 43.25 31.41 -77.11
N ALA A 261 44.08 30.92 -78.15
CA ALA A 261 45.12 31.69 -78.77
C ALA A 261 44.58 32.52 -79.92
#